data_15d1f5a065e3b481fd30fdd73fb7dc11
#
_entry.id   15d1f5a065e3b481fd30fdd73fb7dc11
#
_cell.length_a   1.000
_cell.length_b   1.000
_cell.length_c   1.000
_cell.angle_alpha   90.00
_cell.angle_beta   90.00
_cell.angle_gamma   90.00
#
_symmetry.space_group_name_H-M   'P 1'
#
loop_
_entity.id
_entity.type
_entity.pdbx_description
1 polymer ?
#
loop_
_entity_poly.entity_id
_entity_poly.type
_entity_poly.pdbx_seq_one_letter_code
_entity_poly.pdbx_strand_id
1 'polypeptide(L)'
;MLTSILSRNQRFKDSFYPDAIEKWNDIGVEFRSIEKLSDFKTTYLNLIRPPKKDIFNIHNPDGIKRIYQLRVGLSPLLSHKNKHNFKDTPSPSCSCGNSNEDVSHFLLFCPFFSDARNILFSNISKLVQNFTLLNPESQIQCLLYGYFGLTDTQNKMIIEESIMFIDKSGRFSYNDDTV
;
A
#
# COMPACT_ATOMS: atom_id res chain seq x y z
N MET A 1 -21.44 -22.14 4.18
CA MET A 1 -21.76 -20.90 3.47
C MET A 1 -22.87 -20.19 4.19
N LEU A 2 -22.73 -18.90 4.51
CA LEU A 2 -23.83 -18.11 5.02
C LEU A 2 -24.69 -17.65 3.83
N THR A 3 -26.01 -17.76 3.97
CA THR A 3 -26.94 -17.28 2.93
C THR A 3 -26.97 -15.76 2.92
N SER A 4 -26.83 -15.16 1.73
CA SER A 4 -26.98 -13.71 1.60
C SER A 4 -28.43 -13.30 1.95
N ILE A 5 -28.55 -12.25 2.74
CA ILE A 5 -29.84 -11.69 3.11
C ILE A 5 -30.27 -10.75 1.99
N LEU A 6 -31.36 -11.11 1.28
CA LEU A 6 -31.95 -10.23 0.27
C LEU A 6 -32.57 -9.00 0.97
N SER A 7 -32.03 -7.85 0.74
CA SER A 7 -32.50 -6.60 1.30
C SER A 7 -33.30 -5.80 0.27
N ARG A 8 -34.47 -5.30 0.67
CA ARG A 8 -35.29 -4.38 -0.13
C ARG A 8 -34.90 -2.91 0.05
N ASN A 9 -34.09 -2.61 1.04
CA ASN A 9 -33.70 -1.24 1.39
C ASN A 9 -32.18 -1.04 1.22
N GLN A 10 -31.76 0.03 0.52
CA GLN A 10 -30.35 0.35 0.29
C GLN A 10 -29.58 0.51 1.61
N ARG A 11 -30.18 1.20 2.62
CA ARG A 11 -29.56 1.36 3.94
C ARG A 11 -29.24 0.05 4.64
N PHE A 12 -30.02 -0.99 4.39
CA PHE A 12 -29.77 -2.32 4.93
C PHE A 12 -28.66 -3.03 4.13
N LYS A 13 -28.62 -2.86 2.79
CA LYS A 13 -27.54 -3.38 1.95
C LYS A 13 -26.18 -2.82 2.37
N ASP A 14 -26.15 -1.54 2.74
CA ASP A 14 -24.95 -0.84 3.18
C ASP A 14 -24.69 -1.02 4.70
N SER A 15 -25.49 -1.85 5.37
CA SER A 15 -25.31 -2.13 6.80
C SER A 15 -24.21 -3.17 7.05
N PHE A 16 -23.72 -3.19 8.28
CA PHE A 16 -22.66 -4.10 8.73
C PHE A 16 -22.92 -5.59 8.40
N TYR A 17 -24.18 -6.05 8.50
CA TYR A 17 -24.49 -7.47 8.38
C TYR A 17 -24.29 -8.05 6.97
N PRO A 18 -24.83 -7.46 5.87
CA PRO A 18 -24.59 -7.94 4.53
C PRO A 18 -23.11 -7.89 4.15
N ASP A 19 -22.42 -6.80 4.46
CA ASP A 19 -21.00 -6.64 4.22
C ASP A 19 -20.15 -7.69 4.97
N ALA A 20 -20.50 -7.97 6.21
CA ALA A 20 -19.83 -9.02 6.99
C ALA A 20 -20.07 -10.43 6.41
N ILE A 21 -21.28 -10.71 5.88
CA ILE A 21 -21.60 -12.00 5.25
C ILE A 21 -20.80 -12.17 3.93
N GLU A 22 -20.76 -11.14 3.10
CA GLU A 22 -19.97 -11.17 1.86
C GLU A 22 -18.49 -11.41 2.17
N LYS A 23 -17.91 -10.59 3.04
CA LYS A 23 -16.52 -10.77 3.49
C LYS A 23 -16.24 -12.13 4.11
N TRP A 24 -17.19 -12.68 4.89
CA TRP A 24 -17.07 -14.03 5.43
C TRP A 24 -17.06 -15.10 4.35
N ASN A 25 -17.90 -14.95 3.32
CA ASN A 25 -17.96 -15.92 2.22
C ASN A 25 -16.71 -15.84 1.31
N ASP A 26 -16.07 -14.68 1.25
CA ASP A 26 -14.81 -14.48 0.50
C ASP A 26 -13.58 -15.04 1.23
N ILE A 27 -13.69 -15.27 2.55
CA ILE A 27 -12.62 -15.89 3.32
C ILE A 27 -12.46 -17.36 2.91
N GLY A 28 -11.24 -17.81 2.69
CA GLY A 28 -10.91 -19.19 2.34
C GLY A 28 -11.47 -20.21 3.33
N VAL A 29 -11.74 -21.42 2.84
CA VAL A 29 -12.34 -22.51 3.65
C VAL A 29 -11.47 -22.85 4.86
N GLU A 30 -10.16 -22.75 4.71
CA GLU A 30 -9.16 -23.00 5.76
C GLU A 30 -9.33 -22.09 6.98
N PHE A 31 -9.78 -20.84 6.77
CA PHE A 31 -10.06 -19.92 7.88
C PHE A 31 -11.41 -20.17 8.53
N ARG A 32 -12.40 -20.56 7.73
CA ARG A 32 -13.77 -20.84 8.22
C ARG A 32 -13.86 -22.12 9.07
N SER A 33 -12.87 -23.00 8.96
CA SER A 33 -12.78 -24.23 9.77
C SER A 33 -12.14 -24.01 11.14
N ILE A 34 -11.66 -22.81 11.46
CA ILE A 34 -11.05 -22.53 12.76
C ILE A 34 -12.16 -22.39 13.82
N GLU A 35 -12.19 -23.32 14.77
CA GLU A 35 -13.25 -23.40 15.80
C GLU A 35 -13.14 -22.32 16.86
N LYS A 36 -11.90 -21.93 17.25
CA LYS A 36 -11.69 -20.93 18.28
C LYS A 36 -11.62 -19.52 17.71
N LEU A 37 -12.46 -18.63 18.21
CA LEU A 37 -12.48 -17.23 17.79
C LEU A 37 -11.14 -16.51 17.97
N SER A 38 -10.37 -16.85 19.01
CA SER A 38 -9.03 -16.31 19.24
C SER A 38 -8.06 -16.67 18.11
N ASP A 39 -8.10 -17.93 17.71
CA ASP A 39 -7.22 -18.46 16.68
C ASP A 39 -7.62 -17.92 15.30
N PHE A 40 -8.95 -17.85 15.03
CA PHE A 40 -9.47 -17.19 13.84
C PHE A 40 -9.02 -15.71 13.78
N LYS A 41 -9.20 -14.94 14.87
CA LYS A 41 -8.76 -13.55 14.91
C LYS A 41 -7.27 -13.42 14.65
N THR A 42 -6.45 -14.24 15.27
CA THR A 42 -5.00 -14.20 15.11
C THR A 42 -4.61 -14.52 13.67
N THR A 43 -5.15 -15.59 13.13
CA THR A 43 -4.85 -16.04 11.75
C THR A 43 -5.35 -15.04 10.72
N TYR A 44 -6.58 -14.55 10.87
CA TYR A 44 -7.17 -13.55 9.98
C TYR A 44 -6.45 -12.19 10.06
N LEU A 45 -6.11 -11.74 11.27
CA LEU A 45 -5.34 -10.51 11.45
C LEU A 45 -3.93 -10.61 10.87
N ASN A 46 -3.30 -11.77 10.94
CA ASN A 46 -2.01 -12.00 10.30
C ASN A 46 -2.10 -12.00 8.77
N LEU A 47 -3.26 -12.39 8.22
CA LEU A 47 -3.52 -12.34 6.78
C LEU A 47 -3.77 -10.92 6.27
N ILE A 48 -4.61 -10.14 6.97
CA ILE A 48 -5.03 -8.81 6.52
C ILE A 48 -4.15 -7.67 7.04
N ARG A 49 -3.48 -7.88 8.19
CA ARG A 49 -2.49 -6.92 8.66
C ARG A 49 -1.18 -7.23 7.97
N PRO A 50 -0.61 -6.23 7.30
CA PRO A 50 0.80 -6.33 6.97
C PRO A 50 1.53 -6.66 8.28
N PRO A 51 2.51 -7.56 8.25
CA PRO A 51 3.23 -7.93 9.45
C PRO A 51 3.61 -6.67 10.23
N LYS A 52 3.33 -6.66 11.55
CA LYS A 52 3.86 -5.64 12.48
C LYS A 52 5.36 -5.76 12.43
N LYS A 53 6.02 -4.95 11.63
CA LYS A 53 7.42 -5.19 11.37
C LYS A 53 8.24 -4.01 11.77
N ASP A 54 9.35 -4.35 12.26
CA ASP A 54 10.47 -3.54 12.65
C ASP A 54 11.00 -2.63 11.53
N ILE A 55 10.07 -1.98 10.83
CA ILE A 55 10.37 -0.85 9.96
C ILE A 55 11.19 0.20 10.73
N PHE A 56 11.03 0.25 12.06
CA PHE A 56 11.82 1.09 12.96
C PHE A 56 13.30 0.65 13.07
N ASN A 57 13.63 -0.59 12.71
CA ASN A 57 15.00 -1.06 12.66
C ASN A 57 15.72 -0.74 11.33
N ILE A 58 15.10 0.05 10.47
CA ILE A 58 15.71 0.60 9.27
C ILE A 58 16.41 1.92 9.64
N HIS A 59 17.73 2.00 9.44
CA HIS A 59 18.53 3.18 9.75
C HIS A 59 18.38 4.30 8.68
N ASN A 60 17.15 4.64 8.33
CA ASN A 60 16.80 5.75 7.44
C ASN A 60 15.49 6.39 7.91
N PRO A 61 15.52 7.30 8.91
CA PRO A 61 14.32 7.89 9.48
C PRO A 61 13.51 8.71 8.48
N ASP A 62 14.18 9.41 7.56
CA ASP A 62 13.49 10.19 6.53
C ASP A 62 12.77 9.28 5.53
N GLY A 63 13.42 8.22 5.06
CA GLY A 63 12.80 7.22 4.22
C GLY A 63 11.60 6.56 4.90
N ILE A 64 11.71 6.22 6.18
CA ILE A 64 10.59 5.68 6.98
C ILE A 64 9.46 6.70 7.05
N LYS A 65 9.75 7.97 7.34
CA LYS A 65 8.76 9.07 7.34
C LYS A 65 8.02 9.11 6.00
N ARG A 66 8.73 9.02 4.88
CA ARG A 66 8.12 9.04 3.53
C ARG A 66 7.22 7.82 3.28
N ILE A 67 7.65 6.62 3.66
CA ILE A 67 6.81 5.41 3.58
C ILE A 67 5.50 5.61 4.36
N TYR A 68 5.56 6.10 5.60
CA TYR A 68 4.35 6.37 6.39
C TYR A 68 3.46 7.44 5.75
N GLN A 69 4.03 8.52 5.25
CA GLN A 69 3.29 9.57 4.57
C GLN A 69 2.56 9.05 3.31
N LEU A 70 3.20 8.16 2.54
CA LEU A 70 2.58 7.51 1.38
C LEU A 70 1.44 6.59 1.79
N ARG A 71 1.60 5.81 2.88
CA ARG A 71 0.57 4.90 3.42
C ARG A 71 -0.70 5.62 3.85
N VAL A 72 -0.56 6.77 4.51
CA VAL A 72 -1.70 7.50 5.08
C VAL A 72 -2.24 8.60 4.18
N GLY A 73 -1.70 8.78 2.99
CA GLY A 73 -2.13 9.81 2.04
C GLY A 73 -1.79 11.24 2.47
N LEU A 74 -0.70 11.41 3.22
CA LEU A 74 -0.21 12.71 3.73
C LEU A 74 1.21 13.02 3.22
N SER A 75 1.58 12.47 2.08
CA SER A 75 2.88 12.75 1.45
C SER A 75 2.88 14.09 0.70
N PRO A 76 4.06 14.65 0.38
CA PRO A 76 4.18 15.85 -0.45
C PRO A 76 3.79 15.67 -1.93
N LEU A 77 3.19 14.54 -2.33
CA LEU A 77 2.65 14.36 -3.68
C LEU A 77 1.52 15.35 -3.97
N LEU A 78 1.47 15.86 -5.19
CA LEU A 78 0.52 16.92 -5.57
C LEU A 78 -0.94 16.52 -5.35
N SER A 79 -1.31 15.26 -5.61
CA SER A 79 -2.65 14.76 -5.30
C SER A 79 -3.00 14.84 -3.81
N HIS A 80 -2.06 14.53 -2.92
CA HIS A 80 -2.29 14.61 -1.48
C HIS A 80 -2.38 16.07 -1.02
N LYS A 81 -1.45 16.93 -1.46
CA LYS A 81 -1.49 18.36 -1.15
C LYS A 81 -2.78 19.02 -1.66
N ASN A 82 -3.16 18.76 -2.91
CA ASN A 82 -4.39 19.30 -3.49
C ASN A 82 -5.64 18.84 -2.73
N LYS A 83 -5.72 17.54 -2.39
CA LYS A 83 -6.82 16.98 -1.58
C LYS A 83 -6.98 17.69 -0.22
N HIS A 84 -5.87 18.12 0.37
CA HIS A 84 -5.85 18.84 1.65
C HIS A 84 -5.84 20.36 1.51
N ASN A 85 -6.14 20.90 0.31
CA ASN A 85 -6.27 22.33 0.03
C ASN A 85 -5.02 23.17 0.35
N PHE A 86 -3.83 22.62 0.09
CA PHE A 86 -2.60 23.40 0.21
C PHE A 86 -2.60 24.51 -0.84
N LYS A 87 -2.36 25.76 -0.41
CA LYS A 87 -2.43 26.97 -1.25
C LYS A 87 -1.42 27.00 -2.40
N ASP A 88 -0.29 26.37 -2.20
CA ASP A 88 0.80 26.24 -3.18
C ASP A 88 0.56 25.14 -4.22
N THR A 89 -0.53 24.38 -4.09
CA THR A 89 -0.84 23.25 -4.97
C THR A 89 -2.21 23.41 -5.63
N PRO A 90 -2.32 24.24 -6.67
CA PRO A 90 -3.61 24.49 -7.34
C PRO A 90 -4.10 23.29 -8.18
N SER A 91 -3.20 22.36 -8.53
CA SER A 91 -3.53 21.18 -9.35
C SER A 91 -2.86 19.94 -8.80
N PRO A 92 -3.52 18.77 -8.85
CA PRO A 92 -2.92 17.49 -8.52
C PRO A 92 -2.03 16.91 -9.65
N SER A 93 -1.97 17.58 -10.81
CA SER A 93 -1.32 17.06 -12.03
C SER A 93 0.18 16.96 -11.89
N CYS A 94 0.74 15.80 -12.26
CA CYS A 94 2.17 15.60 -12.32
C CYS A 94 2.82 16.44 -13.42
N SER A 95 4.02 16.95 -13.19
CA SER A 95 4.80 17.70 -14.19
C SER A 95 5.18 16.86 -15.42
N CYS A 96 5.07 15.53 -15.37
CA CYS A 96 5.23 14.67 -16.55
C CYS A 96 4.09 14.80 -17.56
N GLY A 97 2.98 15.42 -17.21
CA GLY A 97 1.82 15.66 -18.06
C GLY A 97 0.87 14.48 -18.26
N ASN A 98 1.21 13.28 -17.76
CA ASN A 98 0.45 12.06 -18.08
C ASN A 98 -0.73 11.80 -17.13
N SER A 99 -0.64 12.18 -15.87
CA SER A 99 -1.73 11.99 -14.89
C SER A 99 -1.52 12.81 -13.63
N ASN A 100 -2.43 12.66 -12.66
CA ASN A 100 -2.25 13.19 -11.31
C ASN A 100 -1.07 12.52 -10.61
N GLU A 101 -0.36 13.29 -9.79
CA GLU A 101 0.75 12.78 -9.00
C GLU A 101 0.22 12.14 -7.71
N ASP A 102 -0.33 10.95 -7.83
CA ASP A 102 -0.73 10.10 -6.71
C ASP A 102 0.31 9.01 -6.42
N VAL A 103 0.05 8.18 -5.40
CA VAL A 103 0.95 7.09 -5.00
C VAL A 103 1.18 6.10 -6.13
N SER A 104 0.13 5.74 -6.86
CA SER A 104 0.20 4.81 -7.97
C SER A 104 1.05 5.36 -9.11
N HIS A 105 0.78 6.60 -9.51
CA HIS A 105 1.58 7.26 -10.53
C HIS A 105 3.05 7.38 -10.14
N PHE A 106 3.34 7.84 -8.91
CA PHE A 106 4.71 7.98 -8.41
C PHE A 106 5.46 6.65 -8.39
N LEU A 107 4.89 5.63 -7.74
CA LEU A 107 5.57 4.35 -7.56
C LEU A 107 5.64 3.52 -8.84
N LEU A 108 4.61 3.55 -9.69
CA LEU A 108 4.47 2.57 -10.76
C LEU A 108 4.57 3.15 -12.18
N PHE A 109 4.13 4.40 -12.41
CA PHE A 109 3.85 4.84 -13.78
C PHE A 109 4.58 6.11 -14.22
N CYS A 110 5.04 6.96 -13.30
CA CYS A 110 5.67 8.22 -13.70
C CYS A 110 6.94 7.98 -14.56
N PRO A 111 7.02 8.50 -15.78
CA PRO A 111 8.18 8.30 -16.66
C PRO A 111 9.46 8.95 -16.11
N PHE A 112 9.34 10.00 -15.31
CA PHE A 112 10.51 10.67 -14.72
C PHE A 112 11.31 9.78 -13.77
N PHE A 113 10.69 8.72 -13.23
CA PHE A 113 11.32 7.82 -12.27
C PHE A 113 11.54 6.41 -12.86
N SER A 114 11.49 6.26 -14.19
CA SER A 114 11.59 4.95 -14.87
C SER A 114 12.85 4.20 -14.50
N ASP A 115 14.01 4.86 -14.51
CA ASP A 115 15.30 4.20 -14.27
C ASP A 115 15.41 3.69 -12.82
N ALA A 116 15.05 4.55 -11.85
CA ALA A 116 15.02 4.16 -10.44
C ALA A 116 14.01 3.03 -10.18
N ARG A 117 12.86 3.06 -10.87
CA ARG A 117 11.83 2.04 -10.79
C ARG A 117 12.26 0.70 -11.37
N ASN A 118 12.97 0.71 -12.49
CA ASN A 118 13.50 -0.51 -13.09
C ASN A 118 14.45 -1.25 -12.13
N ILE A 119 15.27 -0.51 -11.40
CA ILE A 119 16.14 -1.06 -10.36
C ILE A 119 15.30 -1.65 -9.22
N LEU A 120 14.33 -0.89 -8.70
CA LEU A 120 13.39 -1.35 -7.67
C LEU A 120 12.70 -2.65 -8.10
N PHE A 121 12.07 -2.68 -9.26
CA PHE A 121 11.31 -3.84 -9.73
C PHE A 121 12.20 -5.06 -9.94
N SER A 122 13.43 -4.86 -10.45
CA SER A 122 14.41 -5.94 -10.56
C SER A 122 14.75 -6.56 -9.20
N ASN A 123 14.94 -5.74 -8.18
CA ASN A 123 15.28 -6.20 -6.83
C ASN A 123 14.08 -6.87 -6.14
N ILE A 124 12.89 -6.29 -6.24
CA ILE A 124 11.67 -6.87 -5.68
C ILE A 124 11.32 -8.22 -6.34
N SER A 125 11.51 -8.34 -7.65
CA SER A 125 11.23 -9.60 -8.39
C SER A 125 12.12 -10.78 -7.96
N LYS A 126 13.25 -10.51 -7.30
CA LYS A 126 14.08 -11.56 -6.68
C LYS A 126 13.46 -12.12 -5.40
N LEU A 127 12.61 -11.34 -4.74
CA LEU A 127 11.96 -11.71 -3.47
C LEU A 127 10.52 -12.18 -3.69
N VAL A 128 9.80 -11.51 -4.60
CA VAL A 128 8.39 -11.76 -4.91
C VAL A 128 8.28 -12.26 -6.34
N GLN A 129 8.07 -13.56 -6.48
CA GLN A 129 7.88 -14.16 -7.80
C GLN A 129 6.69 -13.51 -8.53
N ASN A 130 6.87 -13.20 -9.81
CA ASN A 130 5.84 -12.57 -10.65
C ASN A 130 5.36 -11.19 -10.15
N PHE A 131 6.18 -10.44 -9.38
CA PHE A 131 5.82 -9.11 -8.90
C PHE A 131 5.26 -8.20 -9.99
N THR A 132 5.87 -8.20 -11.18
CA THR A 132 5.45 -7.35 -12.31
C THR A 132 4.12 -7.76 -12.94
N LEU A 133 3.62 -8.98 -12.66
CA LEU A 133 2.32 -9.48 -13.11
C LEU A 133 1.20 -9.19 -12.11
N LEU A 134 1.54 -8.74 -10.91
CA LEU A 134 0.54 -8.33 -9.93
C LEU A 134 -0.22 -7.09 -10.44
N ASN A 135 -1.48 -6.96 -10.04
CA ASN A 135 -2.22 -5.73 -10.29
C ASN A 135 -1.59 -4.53 -9.55
N PRO A 136 -1.81 -3.30 -10.01
CA PRO A 136 -1.18 -2.11 -9.43
C PRO A 136 -1.39 -1.96 -7.91
N GLU A 137 -2.57 -2.30 -7.42
CA GLU A 137 -2.91 -2.22 -6.00
C GLU A 137 -2.06 -3.18 -5.16
N SER A 138 -1.91 -4.43 -5.62
CA SER A 138 -1.06 -5.43 -4.98
C SER A 138 0.42 -5.08 -5.04
N GLN A 139 0.87 -4.43 -6.14
CA GLN A 139 2.24 -3.93 -6.24
C GLN A 139 2.49 -2.81 -5.21
N ILE A 140 1.58 -1.85 -5.08
CA ILE A 140 1.67 -0.77 -4.08
C ILE A 140 1.65 -1.34 -2.66
N GLN A 141 0.76 -2.28 -2.38
CA GLN A 141 0.70 -2.97 -1.10
C GLN A 141 2.04 -3.65 -0.78
N CYS A 142 2.60 -4.37 -1.73
CA CYS A 142 3.91 -5.00 -1.57
C CYS A 142 5.00 -3.96 -1.25
N LEU A 143 5.11 -2.90 -2.04
CA LEU A 143 6.16 -1.89 -1.89
C LEU A 143 6.06 -1.10 -0.58
N LEU A 144 4.86 -0.83 -0.12
CA LEU A 144 4.65 -0.02 1.08
C LEU A 144 4.54 -0.85 2.37
N TYR A 145 4.02 -2.08 2.31
CA TYR A 145 3.70 -2.87 3.50
C TYR A 145 4.43 -4.21 3.59
N GLY A 146 5.11 -4.62 2.52
CA GLY A 146 5.68 -5.96 2.39
C GLY A 146 4.71 -6.93 1.71
N TYR A 147 5.13 -8.18 1.56
CA TYR A 147 4.38 -9.21 0.86
C TYR A 147 4.09 -10.39 1.77
N PHE A 148 2.85 -10.88 1.70
CA PHE A 148 2.42 -12.04 2.48
C PHE A 148 3.23 -13.29 2.10
N GLY A 149 3.54 -14.12 3.09
CA GLY A 149 4.33 -15.35 2.88
C GLY A 149 5.85 -15.15 2.91
N LEU A 150 6.35 -13.92 2.92
CA LEU A 150 7.76 -13.64 3.12
C LEU A 150 8.12 -13.53 4.61
N THR A 151 9.38 -13.82 4.92
CA THR A 151 9.95 -13.62 6.25
C THR A 151 10.05 -12.13 6.60
N ASP A 152 10.25 -11.84 7.88
CA ASP A 152 10.44 -10.48 8.38
C ASP A 152 11.63 -9.80 7.72
N THR A 153 12.74 -10.51 7.57
CA THR A 153 13.93 -10.01 6.92
C THR A 153 13.67 -9.68 5.45
N GLN A 154 12.98 -10.54 4.72
CA GLN A 154 12.65 -10.30 3.31
C GLN A 154 11.70 -9.11 3.16
N ASN A 155 10.70 -8.99 4.03
CA ASN A 155 9.80 -7.84 4.04
C ASN A 155 10.54 -6.53 4.39
N LYS A 156 11.50 -6.59 5.32
CA LYS A 156 12.37 -5.44 5.60
C LYS A 156 13.16 -5.03 4.35
N MET A 157 13.72 -5.98 3.61
CA MET A 157 14.41 -5.70 2.34
C MET A 157 13.50 -5.01 1.32
N ILE A 158 12.23 -5.42 1.21
CA ILE A 158 11.26 -4.75 0.32
C ILE A 158 11.11 -3.28 0.70
N ILE A 159 10.94 -2.98 1.98
CA ILE A 159 10.78 -1.60 2.45
C ILE A 159 12.07 -0.80 2.25
N GLU A 160 13.23 -1.38 2.49
CA GLU A 160 14.54 -0.74 2.23
C GLU A 160 14.72 -0.41 0.74
N GLU A 161 14.36 -1.31 -0.17
CA GLU A 161 14.38 -1.06 -1.62
C GLU A 161 13.40 0.05 -2.03
N SER A 162 12.21 0.08 -1.43
CA SER A 162 11.23 1.15 -1.66
C SER A 162 11.75 2.50 -1.17
N ILE A 163 12.42 2.55 -0.03
CA ILE A 163 13.09 3.75 0.48
C ILE A 163 14.20 4.19 -0.47
N MET A 164 15.04 3.27 -0.94
CA MET A 164 16.09 3.59 -1.92
C MET A 164 15.52 4.18 -3.21
N PHE A 165 14.39 3.67 -3.70
CA PHE A 165 13.68 4.27 -4.83
C PHE A 165 13.24 5.70 -4.53
N ILE A 166 12.61 5.93 -3.37
CA ILE A 166 12.15 7.24 -2.93
C ILE A 166 13.32 8.23 -2.90
N ASP A 167 14.45 7.85 -2.32
CA ASP A 167 15.63 8.68 -2.23
C ASP A 167 16.23 8.98 -3.62
N LYS A 168 16.39 7.94 -4.46
CA LYS A 168 16.91 8.08 -5.83
C LYS A 168 16.01 8.87 -6.76
N SER A 169 14.71 8.89 -6.50
CA SER A 169 13.76 9.68 -7.29
C SER A 169 14.00 11.19 -7.15
N GLY A 170 14.63 11.62 -6.07
CA GLY A 170 14.81 13.03 -5.72
C GLY A 170 13.51 13.81 -5.49
N ARG A 171 12.34 13.13 -5.55
CA ARG A 171 11.03 13.79 -5.47
C ARG A 171 10.76 14.44 -4.11
N PHE A 172 11.37 13.93 -3.07
CA PHE A 172 11.19 14.40 -1.69
C PHE A 172 12.46 15.03 -1.12
N SER A 173 13.31 15.61 -1.97
CA SER A 173 14.49 16.34 -1.53
C SER A 173 14.11 17.58 -0.69
N TYR A 174 15.00 18.04 0.15
CA TYR A 174 14.83 18.98 1.29
C TYR A 174 14.03 20.27 1.02
N ASN A 175 13.75 20.62 -0.24
CA ASN A 175 13.06 21.87 -0.59
C ASN A 175 11.51 21.77 -0.52
N ASP A 176 10.96 20.58 -0.31
CA ASP A 176 9.51 20.36 -0.27
C ASP A 176 8.91 20.37 1.15
N ASP A 177 9.72 20.42 2.19
CA ASP A 177 9.30 20.41 3.60
C ASP A 177 9.16 21.81 4.23
N THR A 178 9.46 22.88 3.49
CA THR A 178 9.30 24.27 3.98
C THR A 178 7.87 24.76 3.72
N VAL A 179 6.98 24.46 4.65
CA VAL A 179 5.80 25.25 4.94
C VAL A 179 5.72 25.51 6.42
#